data_ebb79464690fb495ff05736227df8f64
#
_entry.id   ebb79464690fb495ff05736227df8f64
#
_cell.length_a   1.000
_cell.length_b   1.000
_cell.length_c   1.000
_cell.angle_alpha   90.00
_cell.angle_beta   90.00
_cell.angle_gamma   90.00
#
_symmetry.space_group_name_H-M   'P 1'
#
loop_
_entity.id
_entity.type
_entity.pdbx_description
1 polymer ?
#
loop_
_entity_poly.entity_id
_entity_poly.type
_entity_poly.pdbx_seq_one_letter_code
_entity_poly.pdbx_strand_id
1 'polypeptide(L)'
;MARVLHECGITAVEFTLNSAGALDAIRECAGFAHSVGAGTVLSAKDAALAVEAGAAYLITPAVIDEVIAEGRRLGVPVISGALTPTEIHRAWTAGSSMVKVFPAAVGGPEYIKAVRAPLSDIPLVPTGGVGLEEARAYLEAGARAL
;
A
#
# COMPACT_ATOMS: atom_id res chain seq x y z
N MET A 1 15.98 6.01 -11.52
CA MET A 1 15.11 6.69 -10.51
C MET A 1 15.16 5.95 -9.18
N ALA A 2 14.79 4.68 -9.05
CA ALA A 2 14.77 3.95 -7.76
C ALA A 2 16.12 3.95 -7.03
N ARG A 3 17.25 3.83 -7.72
CA ARG A 3 18.60 3.94 -7.14
C ARG A 3 18.85 5.29 -6.49
N VAL A 4 18.44 6.39 -7.14
CA VAL A 4 18.57 7.76 -6.59
C VAL A 4 17.72 7.92 -5.33
N LEU A 5 16.48 7.39 -5.33
CA LEU A 5 15.62 7.40 -4.14
C LEU A 5 16.27 6.65 -2.98
N HIS A 6 16.86 5.48 -3.25
CA HIS A 6 17.58 4.70 -2.26
C HIS A 6 18.79 5.47 -1.68
N GLU A 7 19.61 6.10 -2.54
CA GLU A 7 20.74 6.94 -2.13
C GLU A 7 20.30 8.16 -1.31
N CYS A 8 19.06 8.64 -1.52
CA CYS A 8 18.45 9.71 -0.70
C CYS A 8 17.79 9.21 0.60
N GLY A 9 17.95 7.92 0.94
CA GLY A 9 17.41 7.33 2.17
C GLY A 9 15.95 6.86 2.08
N ILE A 10 15.33 6.86 0.88
CA ILE A 10 14.01 6.28 0.66
C ILE A 10 14.19 4.77 0.52
N THR A 11 13.78 4.03 1.54
CA THR A 11 14.05 2.59 1.66
C THR A 11 12.95 1.70 1.12
N ALA A 12 11.75 2.23 0.91
CA ALA A 12 10.60 1.52 0.35
C ALA A 12 10.14 2.19 -0.95
N VAL A 13 10.00 1.43 -2.01
CA VAL A 13 9.53 1.89 -3.32
C VAL A 13 8.48 0.94 -3.86
N GLU A 14 7.53 1.46 -4.62
CA GLU A 14 6.46 0.69 -5.24
C GLU A 14 6.48 0.87 -6.76
N PHE A 15 6.29 -0.22 -7.50
CA PHE A 15 6.02 -0.19 -8.94
C PHE A 15 4.60 -0.70 -9.18
N THR A 16 3.79 0.10 -9.87
CA THR A 16 2.41 -0.27 -10.18
C THR A 16 2.36 -1.18 -11.41
N LEU A 17 1.69 -2.33 -11.31
CA LEU A 17 1.69 -3.38 -12.34
C LEU A 17 1.00 -2.97 -13.65
N ASN A 18 0.21 -1.90 -13.65
CA ASN A 18 -0.34 -1.29 -14.87
C ASN A 18 0.68 -0.46 -15.66
N SER A 19 1.92 -0.33 -15.16
CA SER A 19 3.02 0.32 -15.88
C SER A 19 3.81 -0.71 -16.69
N ALA A 20 4.17 -0.35 -17.92
CA ALA A 20 5.00 -1.23 -18.77
C ALA A 20 6.35 -1.52 -18.09
N GLY A 21 6.76 -2.79 -18.04
CA GLY A 21 8.04 -3.20 -17.46
C GLY A 21 8.09 -3.22 -15.93
N ALA A 22 6.94 -3.11 -15.24
CA ALA A 22 6.89 -3.08 -13.78
C ALA A 22 7.57 -4.30 -13.12
N LEU A 23 7.31 -5.50 -13.60
CA LEU A 23 7.94 -6.73 -13.06
C LEU A 23 9.45 -6.74 -13.24
N ASP A 24 9.96 -6.22 -14.37
CA ASP A 24 11.40 -6.14 -14.61
C ASP A 24 12.04 -5.08 -13.69
N ALA A 25 11.36 -3.96 -13.49
CA ALA A 25 11.79 -2.93 -12.54
C ALA A 25 11.82 -3.48 -11.10
N ILE A 26 10.84 -4.29 -10.69
CA ILE A 26 10.84 -4.97 -9.39
C ILE A 26 12.05 -5.90 -9.27
N ARG A 27 12.34 -6.74 -10.28
CA ARG A 27 13.50 -7.65 -10.28
C ARG A 27 14.83 -6.90 -10.14
N GLU A 28 14.98 -5.84 -10.91
CA GLU A 28 16.20 -5.02 -10.85
C GLU A 28 16.37 -4.37 -9.46
N CYS A 29 15.29 -3.80 -8.91
CA CYS A 29 15.35 -3.10 -7.63
C CYS A 29 15.47 -4.02 -6.42
N ALA A 30 14.94 -5.24 -6.47
CA ALA A 30 15.06 -6.23 -5.39
C ALA A 30 16.51 -6.58 -5.05
N GLY A 31 17.46 -6.37 -5.98
CA GLY A 31 18.89 -6.58 -5.76
C GLY A 31 19.60 -5.52 -4.93
N PHE A 32 19.00 -4.33 -4.73
CA PHE A 32 19.66 -3.22 -4.03
C PHE A 32 18.75 -2.40 -3.09
N ALA A 33 17.44 -2.38 -3.30
CA ALA A 33 16.51 -1.65 -2.45
C ALA A 33 16.18 -2.48 -1.19
N HIS A 34 16.00 -1.80 -0.06
CA HIS A 34 15.63 -2.49 1.19
C HIS A 34 14.25 -3.11 1.12
N SER A 35 13.30 -2.47 0.43
CA SER A 35 11.96 -3.00 0.25
C SER A 35 11.37 -2.51 -1.07
N VAL A 36 11.02 -3.43 -1.95
CA VAL A 36 10.34 -3.16 -3.22
C VAL A 36 8.96 -3.76 -3.17
N GLY A 37 7.94 -2.98 -3.49
CA GLY A 37 6.56 -3.41 -3.54
C GLY A 37 5.97 -3.40 -4.94
N ALA A 38 4.90 -4.17 -5.11
CA ALA A 38 4.06 -4.12 -6.28
C ALA A 38 2.72 -3.44 -5.93
N GLY A 39 2.37 -2.40 -6.68
CA GLY A 39 1.10 -1.71 -6.57
C GLY A 39 0.13 -2.06 -7.69
N THR A 40 -1.12 -1.68 -7.51
CA THR A 40 -2.21 -1.97 -8.46
C THR A 40 -2.31 -3.48 -8.75
N VAL A 41 -2.13 -4.29 -7.71
CA VAL A 41 -2.28 -5.74 -7.80
C VAL A 41 -3.77 -6.06 -7.78
N LEU A 42 -4.28 -6.68 -8.85
CA LEU A 42 -5.72 -6.87 -9.04
C LEU A 42 -6.16 -8.34 -9.03
N SER A 43 -5.22 -9.29 -9.03
CA SER A 43 -5.52 -10.72 -9.01
C SER A 43 -4.49 -11.51 -8.20
N ALA A 44 -4.86 -12.72 -7.76
CA ALA A 44 -3.92 -13.66 -7.14
C ALA A 44 -2.75 -14.03 -8.07
N LYS A 45 -3.00 -14.09 -9.38
CA LYS A 45 -1.96 -14.32 -10.40
C LYS A 45 -0.94 -13.19 -10.42
N ASP A 46 -1.40 -11.94 -10.43
CA ASP A 46 -0.51 -10.77 -10.41
C ASP A 46 0.30 -10.72 -9.11
N ALA A 47 -0.33 -11.07 -7.98
CA ALA A 47 0.34 -11.19 -6.68
C ALA A 47 1.50 -12.20 -6.74
N ALA A 48 1.25 -13.40 -7.28
CA ALA A 48 2.27 -14.44 -7.43
C ALA A 48 3.43 -13.99 -8.33
N LEU A 49 3.13 -13.40 -9.48
CA LEU A 49 4.15 -12.88 -10.41
C LEU A 49 4.99 -11.75 -9.80
N ALA A 50 4.36 -10.86 -9.02
CA ALA A 50 5.07 -9.78 -8.35
C ALA A 50 6.03 -10.31 -7.29
N VAL A 51 5.60 -11.27 -6.48
CA VAL A 51 6.45 -11.90 -5.45
C VAL A 51 7.58 -12.70 -6.08
N GLU A 52 7.32 -13.44 -7.17
CA GLU A 52 8.36 -14.12 -7.94
C GLU A 52 9.40 -13.14 -8.51
N ALA A 53 8.96 -11.95 -8.90
CA ALA A 53 9.85 -10.88 -9.33
C ALA A 53 10.66 -10.25 -8.18
N GLY A 54 10.35 -10.54 -6.92
CA GLY A 54 11.05 -10.03 -5.74
C GLY A 54 10.30 -8.96 -4.95
N ALA A 55 9.00 -8.78 -5.20
CA ALA A 55 8.20 -7.86 -4.39
C ALA A 55 8.09 -8.35 -2.93
N ALA A 56 8.47 -7.48 -2.00
CA ALA A 56 8.43 -7.73 -0.56
C ALA A 56 7.08 -7.36 0.08
N TYR A 57 6.23 -6.65 -0.63
CA TYR A 57 4.86 -6.31 -0.22
C TYR A 57 3.98 -6.02 -1.44
N LEU A 58 2.67 -6.13 -1.24
CA LEU A 58 1.65 -5.93 -2.27
C LEU A 58 0.70 -4.81 -1.88
N ILE A 59 0.30 -3.98 -2.84
CA ILE A 59 -0.70 -2.92 -2.62
C ILE A 59 -1.83 -3.07 -3.64
N THR A 60 -3.06 -3.04 -3.17
CA THR A 60 -4.25 -3.06 -4.01
C THR A 60 -4.97 -1.71 -3.99
N PRO A 61 -5.70 -1.33 -5.03
CA PRO A 61 -6.49 -0.09 -5.03
C PRO A 61 -7.85 -0.25 -4.32
N ALA A 62 -8.27 -1.48 -4.05
CA ALA A 62 -9.56 -1.85 -3.44
C ALA A 62 -9.39 -3.10 -2.57
N VAL A 63 -10.42 -3.49 -1.82
CA VAL A 63 -10.42 -4.76 -1.08
C VAL A 63 -10.58 -5.93 -2.05
N ILE A 64 -9.50 -6.68 -2.28
CA ILE A 64 -9.46 -7.81 -3.19
C ILE A 64 -9.07 -9.06 -2.38
N ASP A 65 -10.09 -9.82 -1.99
CA ASP A 65 -9.93 -10.94 -1.05
C ASP A 65 -8.94 -12.00 -1.55
N GLU A 66 -8.92 -12.30 -2.86
CA GLU A 66 -7.98 -13.27 -3.43
C GLU A 66 -6.52 -12.79 -3.37
N VAL A 67 -6.26 -11.48 -3.49
CA VAL A 67 -4.91 -10.92 -3.34
C VAL A 67 -4.47 -10.99 -1.87
N ILE A 68 -5.37 -10.70 -0.93
CA ILE A 68 -5.07 -10.79 0.51
C ILE A 68 -4.75 -12.25 0.87
N ALA A 69 -5.56 -13.20 0.40
CA ALA A 69 -5.35 -14.63 0.64
C ALA A 69 -4.02 -15.12 0.04
N GLU A 70 -3.70 -14.69 -1.18
CA GLU A 70 -2.47 -15.07 -1.86
C GLU A 70 -1.23 -14.46 -1.20
N GLY A 71 -1.28 -13.19 -0.77
CA GLY A 71 -0.20 -12.57 -0.01
C GLY A 71 0.11 -13.33 1.29
N ARG A 72 -0.93 -13.74 2.02
CA ARG A 72 -0.78 -14.59 3.21
C ARG A 72 -0.14 -15.94 2.87
N ARG A 73 -0.57 -16.58 1.79
CA ARG A 73 0.00 -17.86 1.32
C ARG A 73 1.48 -17.73 0.96
N LEU A 74 1.86 -16.61 0.35
CA LEU A 74 3.23 -16.30 -0.08
C LEU A 74 4.09 -15.72 1.05
N GLY A 75 3.52 -15.40 2.21
CA GLY A 75 4.23 -14.83 3.36
C GLY A 75 4.62 -13.36 3.19
N VAL A 76 3.94 -12.61 2.32
CA VAL A 76 4.18 -11.19 2.09
C VAL A 76 3.03 -10.33 2.57
N PRO A 77 3.29 -9.15 3.17
CA PRO A 77 2.25 -8.25 3.62
C PRO A 77 1.45 -7.67 2.45
N VAL A 78 0.13 -7.51 2.65
CA VAL A 78 -0.77 -6.84 1.72
C VAL A 78 -1.31 -5.57 2.37
N ILE A 79 -1.24 -4.46 1.64
CA ILE A 79 -1.82 -3.16 2.00
C ILE A 79 -3.03 -2.94 1.09
N SER A 80 -4.23 -3.21 1.59
CA SER A 80 -5.45 -3.16 0.77
C SER A 80 -6.04 -1.77 0.70
N GLY A 81 -6.44 -1.37 -0.51
CA GLY A 81 -7.19 -0.15 -0.74
C GLY A 81 -8.61 -0.25 -0.18
N ALA A 82 -9.08 0.83 0.42
CA ALA A 82 -10.45 1.00 0.92
C ALA A 82 -10.76 2.49 1.03
N LEU A 83 -12.02 2.87 1.02
CA LEU A 83 -12.42 4.26 1.25
C LEU A 83 -13.40 4.38 2.43
N THR A 84 -14.39 3.51 2.54
CA THR A 84 -15.41 3.58 3.58
C THR A 84 -15.01 2.81 4.85
N PRO A 85 -15.58 3.15 6.03
CA PRO A 85 -15.31 2.40 7.27
C PRO A 85 -15.61 0.90 7.14
N THR A 86 -16.65 0.53 6.38
CA THR A 86 -17.00 -0.87 6.11
C THR A 86 -15.90 -1.59 5.33
N GLU A 87 -15.38 -0.96 4.28
CA GLU A 87 -14.29 -1.53 3.48
C GLU A 87 -12.99 -1.61 4.30
N ILE A 88 -12.69 -0.57 5.07
CA ILE A 88 -11.51 -0.54 5.95
C ILE A 88 -11.55 -1.70 6.96
N HIS A 89 -12.67 -1.87 7.65
CA HIS A 89 -12.85 -2.97 8.59
C HIS A 89 -12.78 -4.33 7.87
N ARG A 90 -13.40 -4.46 6.68
CA ARG A 90 -13.35 -5.69 5.88
C ARG A 90 -11.93 -6.04 5.46
N ALA A 91 -11.15 -5.08 4.94
CA ALA A 91 -9.76 -5.28 4.55
C ALA A 91 -8.93 -5.80 5.74
N TRP A 92 -9.09 -5.17 6.90
CA TRP A 92 -8.39 -5.56 8.13
C TRP A 92 -8.75 -6.97 8.58
N THR A 93 -10.05 -7.29 8.66
CA THR A 93 -10.52 -8.62 9.08
C THR A 93 -10.18 -9.73 8.08
N ALA A 94 -10.04 -9.40 6.79
CA ALA A 94 -9.53 -10.32 5.77
C ALA A 94 -8.03 -10.64 5.92
N GLY A 95 -7.29 -9.83 6.69
CA GLY A 95 -5.88 -10.07 7.01
C GLY A 95 -4.89 -9.14 6.30
N SER A 96 -5.34 -7.96 5.84
CA SER A 96 -4.42 -6.92 5.38
C SER A 96 -3.51 -6.46 6.51
N SER A 97 -2.25 -6.20 6.21
CA SER A 97 -1.26 -5.72 7.18
C SER A 97 -1.44 -4.25 7.53
N MET A 98 -1.95 -3.47 6.60
CA MET A 98 -2.38 -2.07 6.74
C MET A 98 -3.51 -1.83 5.76
N VAL A 99 -4.21 -0.70 5.90
CA VAL A 99 -5.27 -0.31 4.96
C VAL A 99 -4.93 1.03 4.32
N LYS A 100 -4.79 1.00 3.00
CA LYS A 100 -4.62 2.17 2.14
C LYS A 100 -5.96 2.89 2.00
N VAL A 101 -6.09 4.08 2.56
CA VAL A 101 -7.28 4.93 2.34
C VAL A 101 -7.13 5.65 1.01
N PHE A 102 -7.92 5.24 0.01
CA PHE A 102 -7.77 5.70 -1.37
C PHE A 102 -9.12 5.98 -2.05
N PRO A 103 -9.25 7.12 -2.74
CA PRO A 103 -8.31 8.26 -2.77
C PRO A 103 -8.44 9.15 -1.53
N ALA A 104 -7.31 9.48 -0.87
CA ALA A 104 -7.32 10.22 0.39
C ALA A 104 -7.82 11.67 0.26
N ALA A 105 -7.60 12.30 -0.90
CA ALA A 105 -8.04 13.67 -1.17
C ALA A 105 -9.55 13.87 -1.06
N VAL A 106 -10.36 12.80 -1.14
CA VAL A 106 -11.83 12.90 -1.01
C VAL A 106 -12.27 13.37 0.38
N GLY A 107 -11.56 12.96 1.42
CA GLY A 107 -11.95 13.27 2.80
C GLY A 107 -10.91 14.04 3.61
N GLY A 108 -9.69 14.10 3.14
CA GLY A 108 -8.61 14.81 3.82
C GLY A 108 -8.23 14.23 5.19
N PRO A 109 -7.39 14.96 5.97
CA PRO A 109 -6.96 14.54 7.30
C PRO A 109 -8.10 14.36 8.30
N GLU A 110 -9.14 15.19 8.23
CA GLU A 110 -10.30 15.10 9.13
C GLU A 110 -11.07 13.79 8.94
N TYR A 111 -11.13 13.26 7.72
CA TYR A 111 -11.72 11.95 7.47
C TYR A 111 -10.91 10.83 8.15
N ILE A 112 -9.57 10.86 8.04
CA ILE A 112 -8.70 9.90 8.71
C ILE A 112 -8.92 9.90 10.21
N LYS A 113 -8.98 11.09 10.81
CA LYS A 113 -9.25 11.28 12.23
C LYS A 113 -10.61 10.70 12.65
N ALA A 114 -11.66 10.98 11.85
CA ALA A 114 -13.01 10.48 12.12
C ALA A 114 -13.10 8.95 12.02
N VAL A 115 -12.49 8.35 11.00
CA VAL A 115 -12.47 6.89 10.83
C VAL A 115 -11.68 6.20 11.94
N ARG A 116 -10.58 6.77 12.36
CA ARG A 116 -9.74 6.21 13.43
C ARG A 116 -10.39 6.22 14.80
N ALA A 117 -11.34 7.11 15.05
CA ALA A 117 -12.01 7.17 16.36
C ALA A 117 -12.64 5.81 16.75
N PRO A 118 -13.46 5.14 15.91
CA PRO A 118 -13.98 3.81 16.19
C PRO A 118 -13.04 2.66 15.77
N LEU A 119 -12.06 2.88 14.90
CA LEU A 119 -11.20 1.85 14.30
C LEU A 119 -9.71 2.13 14.63
N SER A 120 -9.42 2.40 15.90
CA SER A 120 -8.10 2.85 16.39
C SER A 120 -6.96 1.88 16.10
N ASP A 121 -7.25 0.58 16.06
CA ASP A 121 -6.25 -0.49 15.92
C ASP A 121 -5.86 -0.76 14.47
N ILE A 122 -6.58 -0.17 13.51
CA ILE A 122 -6.30 -0.37 12.09
C ILE A 122 -5.27 0.65 11.61
N PRO A 123 -4.08 0.22 11.16
CA PRO A 123 -3.08 1.14 10.63
C PRO A 123 -3.50 1.64 9.23
N LEU A 124 -3.80 2.94 9.15
CA LEU A 124 -4.24 3.59 7.91
C LEU A 124 -3.07 4.25 7.18
N VAL A 125 -3.08 4.14 5.84
CA VAL A 125 -2.11 4.74 4.92
C VAL A 125 -2.87 5.58 3.90
N PRO A 126 -3.11 6.87 4.17
CA PRO A 126 -3.74 7.77 3.21
C PRO A 126 -2.90 7.86 1.93
N THR A 127 -3.55 7.68 0.77
CA THR A 127 -2.86 7.64 -0.51
C THR A 127 -3.71 8.30 -1.59
N GLY A 128 -3.06 8.99 -2.53
CA GLY A 128 -3.73 9.67 -3.64
C GLY A 128 -4.20 11.07 -3.29
N GLY A 129 -3.51 12.06 -3.86
CA GLY A 129 -3.74 13.48 -3.62
C GLY A 129 -3.17 14.01 -2.30
N VAL A 130 -2.19 13.31 -1.72
CA VAL A 130 -1.47 13.77 -0.53
C VAL A 130 -0.22 14.53 -0.98
N GLY A 131 -0.20 15.84 -0.76
CA GLY A 131 0.96 16.69 -1.02
C GLY A 131 1.88 16.83 0.20
N LEU A 132 3.08 17.38 -0.01
CA LEU A 132 4.04 17.62 1.09
C LEU A 132 3.48 18.57 2.16
N GLU A 133 2.70 19.57 1.75
CA GLU A 133 2.08 20.53 2.67
C GLU A 133 1.05 19.87 3.59
N GLU A 134 0.35 18.84 3.10
CA GLU A 134 -0.71 18.15 3.81
C GLU A 134 -0.20 16.93 4.60
N ALA A 135 1.00 16.43 4.25
CA ALA A 135 1.58 15.22 4.84
C ALA A 135 1.59 15.26 6.38
N ARG A 136 2.00 16.40 6.95
CA ARG A 136 2.01 16.59 8.40
C ARG A 136 0.62 16.46 9.02
N ALA A 137 -0.40 17.06 8.42
CA ALA A 137 -1.77 17.02 8.91
C ALA A 137 -2.33 15.59 8.90
N TYR A 138 -2.01 14.78 7.88
CA TYR A 138 -2.39 13.37 7.84
C TYR A 138 -1.70 12.56 8.96
N LEU A 139 -0.42 12.80 9.23
CA LEU A 139 0.29 12.13 10.32
C LEU A 139 -0.28 12.53 11.69
N GLU A 140 -0.58 13.81 11.90
CA GLU A 140 -1.23 14.32 13.12
C GLU A 140 -2.66 13.77 13.29
N ALA A 141 -3.38 13.50 12.18
CA ALA A 141 -4.66 12.80 12.18
C ALA A 141 -4.53 11.31 12.52
N GLY A 142 -3.30 10.81 12.62
CA GLY A 142 -2.97 9.46 13.04
C GLY A 142 -2.74 8.47 11.91
N ALA A 143 -2.42 8.94 10.71
CA ALA A 143 -1.93 8.05 9.65
C ALA A 143 -0.64 7.33 10.09
N ARG A 144 -0.52 6.05 9.72
CA ARG A 144 0.66 5.23 10.05
C ARG A 144 1.83 5.51 9.10
N ALA A 145 1.51 5.80 7.85
CA ALA A 145 2.41 6.17 6.76
C ALA A 145 1.61 6.96 5.71
N LEU A 146 2.26 7.44 4.67
CA LEU A 146 1.65 8.16 3.54
C LEU A 146 2.12 7.56 2.22
#